data_21c88139fe5af9e69d78aeca90ed2c31
#
_entry.id   21c88139fe5af9e69d78aeca90ed2c31
#
_cell.length_a   1.000
_cell.length_b   1.000
_cell.length_c   1.000
_cell.angle_alpha   90.00
_cell.angle_beta   90.00
_cell.angle_gamma   90.00
#
_symmetry.space_group_name_H-M   'P 1'
#
loop_
_entity.id
_entity.type
_entity.pdbx_description
1 polymer ?
#
loop_
_entity_poly.entity_id
_entity_poly.type
_entity_poly.pdbx_seq_one_letter_code
_entity_poly.pdbx_strand_id
1 'polypeptide(L)'
;MVIVITLSGLILLGFSFPSQEKSTTTAVSEFIPIAVESKPAEVDNQNTKLQWRTEKVGNGDNLSTLYQRANFSAVDVYQISSSPKGKLLSNLYPGESLHFGTDESDELREVHYAKSLLETHIFTRQGTRYTAEKRLREPEILLAYREGVIQDSLYLSGKRANLPDKLIMEMANIFGWDIDFVFDIRPGDS
;
A
#
# COMPACT_ATOMS: atom_id res chain seq x y z
N MET A 1 -9.79 77.28 59.42
CA MET A 1 -9.96 77.18 57.98
C MET A 1 -9.52 75.76 57.63
N VAL A 2 -10.48 74.89 57.47
CA VAL A 2 -10.25 73.43 57.28
C VAL A 2 -10.48 73.14 55.82
N ILE A 3 -9.46 72.64 55.17
CA ILE A 3 -9.53 72.19 53.81
C ILE A 3 -9.81 70.69 53.76
N VAL A 4 -11.00 70.32 53.25
CA VAL A 4 -11.39 68.94 53.07
C VAL A 4 -10.97 68.56 51.61
N ILE A 5 -10.06 67.57 51.50
CA ILE A 5 -9.66 67.03 50.23
C ILE A 5 -10.47 65.73 50.05
N THR A 6 -11.39 65.73 49.06
CA THR A 6 -12.14 64.56 48.66
C THR A 6 -11.30 63.75 47.66
N LEU A 7 -10.93 62.54 48.03
CA LEU A 7 -10.23 61.57 47.18
C LEU A 7 -11.24 60.88 46.27
N SER A 8 -11.23 61.21 45.01
CA SER A 8 -12.07 60.55 44.00
C SER A 8 -11.42 59.24 43.59
N GLY A 9 -12.06 58.11 43.92
CA GLY A 9 -11.59 56.80 43.56
C GLY A 9 -11.84 56.51 42.07
N LEU A 10 -10.77 56.31 41.33
CA LEU A 10 -10.82 55.85 39.94
C LEU A 10 -10.96 54.31 39.92
N ILE A 11 -12.13 53.81 39.54
CA ILE A 11 -12.39 52.39 39.35
C ILE A 11 -11.81 52.03 37.96
N LEU A 12 -10.66 51.35 37.95
CA LEU A 12 -10.11 50.68 36.75
C LEU A 12 -10.88 49.36 36.52
N LEU A 13 -11.81 49.40 35.56
CA LEU A 13 -12.41 48.22 34.99
C LEU A 13 -11.35 47.46 34.20
N GLY A 14 -10.80 46.40 34.76
CA GLY A 14 -9.92 45.48 34.09
C GLY A 14 -10.66 44.74 32.98
N PHE A 15 -10.40 45.09 31.75
CA PHE A 15 -10.78 44.28 30.60
C PHE A 15 -9.86 43.06 30.58
N SER A 16 -10.37 41.92 31.00
CA SER A 16 -9.74 40.62 30.85
C SER A 16 -9.94 40.19 29.39
N PHE A 17 -8.88 40.29 28.58
CA PHE A 17 -8.85 39.63 27.27
C PHE A 17 -8.66 38.14 27.52
N PRO A 18 -9.50 37.26 26.94
CA PRO A 18 -9.23 35.84 26.98
C PRO A 18 -7.95 35.60 26.13
N SER A 19 -6.92 35.06 26.79
CA SER A 19 -5.77 34.48 26.13
C SER A 19 -6.26 33.45 25.12
N GLN A 20 -6.03 33.70 23.84
CA GLN A 20 -6.11 32.65 22.86
C GLN A 20 -5.07 31.58 23.22
N GLU A 21 -5.56 30.44 23.72
CA GLU A 21 -4.78 29.22 23.72
C GLU A 21 -4.38 28.91 22.28
N LYS A 22 -3.07 29.03 22.04
CA LYS A 22 -2.47 28.43 20.86
C LYS A 22 -2.74 26.94 20.96
N SER A 23 -3.73 26.46 20.21
CA SER A 23 -3.86 25.05 19.90
C SER A 23 -2.58 24.62 19.20
N THR A 24 -1.65 24.10 19.98
CA THR A 24 -0.53 23.34 19.46
C THR A 24 -1.14 22.07 18.87
N THR A 25 -1.51 22.13 17.60
CA THR A 25 -1.80 20.93 16.82
C THR A 25 -0.49 20.17 16.75
N THR A 26 -0.28 19.30 17.71
CA THR A 26 0.72 18.23 17.61
C THR A 26 0.29 17.40 16.41
N ALA A 27 0.93 17.63 15.27
CA ALA A 27 0.83 16.73 14.16
C ALA A 27 1.40 15.39 14.64
N VAL A 28 0.52 14.52 15.09
CA VAL A 28 0.85 13.11 15.31
C VAL A 28 1.11 12.55 13.93
N SER A 29 2.38 12.59 13.55
CA SER A 29 2.88 11.80 12.42
C SER A 29 2.88 10.34 12.88
N GLU A 30 1.70 9.76 12.97
CA GLU A 30 1.57 8.33 13.15
C GLU A 30 1.95 7.69 11.82
N PHE A 31 3.22 7.29 11.76
CA PHE A 31 3.73 6.46 10.70
C PHE A 31 3.03 5.10 10.87
N ILE A 32 1.92 4.91 10.18
CA ILE A 32 1.36 3.58 10.00
C ILE A 32 2.23 2.93 8.93
N PRO A 33 3.16 2.02 9.31
CA PRO A 33 3.76 1.17 8.31
C PRO A 33 2.59 0.38 7.73
N ILE A 34 2.26 0.63 6.46
CA ILE A 34 1.39 -0.26 5.72
C ILE A 34 2.20 -1.54 5.52
N ALA A 35 2.28 -2.36 6.57
CA ALA A 35 2.46 -3.77 6.38
C ALA A 35 1.22 -4.20 5.61
N VAL A 36 1.34 -4.25 4.28
CA VAL A 36 0.39 -4.99 3.47
C VAL A 36 0.66 -6.45 3.80
N GLU A 37 0.18 -6.84 4.96
CA GLU A 37 -0.07 -8.23 5.24
C GLU A 37 -1.17 -8.61 4.25
N SER A 38 -0.74 -9.15 3.10
CA SER A 38 -1.64 -9.76 2.13
C SER A 38 -2.21 -11.00 2.81
N LYS A 39 -3.19 -10.79 3.68
CA LYS A 39 -4.04 -11.87 4.15
C LYS A 39 -4.67 -12.47 2.88
N PRO A 40 -4.39 -13.73 2.54
CA PRO A 40 -5.08 -14.37 1.44
C PRO A 40 -6.57 -14.21 1.68
N ALA A 41 -7.33 -13.74 0.67
CA ALA A 41 -8.78 -13.65 0.80
C ALA A 41 -9.30 -15.01 1.26
N GLU A 42 -9.98 -15.03 2.39
CA GLU A 42 -10.67 -16.21 2.87
C GLU A 42 -11.67 -16.61 1.79
N VAL A 43 -11.33 -17.66 1.07
CA VAL A 43 -12.23 -18.34 0.16
C VAL A 43 -13.13 -19.16 1.04
N ASP A 44 -14.39 -18.75 1.15
CA ASP A 44 -15.46 -19.60 1.70
C ASP A 44 -15.59 -20.82 0.78
N ASN A 45 -14.88 -21.87 1.10
CA ASN A 45 -14.97 -23.18 0.47
C ASN A 45 -15.08 -24.24 1.54
N GLN A 46 -16.10 -25.02 1.40
CA GLN A 46 -16.45 -26.17 2.19
C GLN A 46 -15.22 -27.04 2.56
N ASN A 47 -14.75 -26.83 3.77
CA ASN A 47 -14.26 -27.80 4.76
C ASN A 47 -13.19 -28.82 4.35
N THR A 48 -12.23 -28.44 3.51
CA THR A 48 -10.94 -29.14 3.49
C THR A 48 -9.87 -28.09 3.86
N LYS A 49 -9.27 -28.22 5.04
CA LYS A 49 -8.23 -27.29 5.52
C LYS A 49 -6.97 -27.51 4.70
N LEU A 50 -6.81 -26.71 3.62
CA LEU A 50 -5.62 -26.77 2.79
C LEU A 50 -4.42 -26.16 3.53
N GLN A 51 -3.27 -26.80 3.38
CA GLN A 51 -1.98 -26.25 3.78
C GLN A 51 -1.40 -25.46 2.61
N TRP A 52 -1.01 -24.21 2.86
CA TRP A 52 -0.55 -23.32 1.80
C TRP A 52 0.96 -23.12 1.83
N ARG A 53 1.58 -23.22 0.65
CA ARG A 53 2.98 -22.92 0.40
C ARG A 53 3.07 -21.86 -0.70
N THR A 54 3.91 -20.84 -0.52
CA THR A 54 4.04 -19.72 -1.46
C THR A 54 5.42 -19.70 -2.07
N GLU A 55 5.47 -19.64 -3.42
CA GLU A 55 6.69 -19.44 -4.18
C GLU A 55 6.62 -18.12 -4.95
N LYS A 56 7.63 -17.25 -4.77
CA LYS A 56 7.78 -16.03 -5.54
C LYS A 56 8.57 -16.29 -6.81
N VAL A 57 8.12 -15.67 -7.91
CA VAL A 57 8.83 -15.72 -9.19
C VAL A 57 10.05 -14.82 -9.12
N GLY A 58 11.22 -15.41 -9.29
CA GLY A 58 12.50 -14.71 -9.42
C GLY A 58 12.95 -14.57 -10.86
N ASN A 59 14.11 -13.94 -11.06
CA ASN A 59 14.72 -13.82 -12.39
C ASN A 59 15.12 -15.20 -12.93
N GLY A 60 14.66 -15.53 -14.13
CA GLY A 60 14.94 -16.80 -14.80
C GLY A 60 14.10 -17.99 -14.33
N ASP A 61 13.18 -17.78 -13.40
CA ASP A 61 12.23 -18.83 -13.02
C ASP A 61 11.23 -19.13 -14.14
N ASN A 62 10.79 -20.37 -14.15
CA ASN A 62 9.69 -20.86 -14.95
C ASN A 62 8.78 -21.74 -14.10
N LEU A 63 7.64 -22.15 -14.65
CA LEU A 63 6.67 -22.98 -13.92
C LEU A 63 7.30 -24.24 -13.33
N SER A 64 8.17 -24.92 -14.08
CA SER A 64 8.81 -26.16 -13.62
C SER A 64 9.75 -25.92 -12.45
N THR A 65 10.52 -24.83 -12.45
CA THR A 65 11.42 -24.49 -11.33
C THR A 65 10.65 -24.17 -10.05
N LEU A 66 9.50 -23.46 -10.19
CA LEU A 66 8.63 -23.16 -9.03
C LEU A 66 8.01 -24.42 -8.44
N TYR A 67 7.52 -25.33 -9.30
CA TYR A 67 6.97 -26.61 -8.85
C TYR A 67 8.02 -27.51 -8.19
N GLN A 68 9.22 -27.60 -8.75
CA GLN A 68 10.33 -28.32 -8.11
C GLN A 68 10.68 -27.75 -6.76
N ARG A 69 10.75 -26.43 -6.62
CA ARG A 69 11.04 -25.73 -5.37
C ARG A 69 9.95 -25.97 -4.31
N ALA A 70 8.71 -26.08 -4.77
CA ALA A 70 7.57 -26.41 -3.94
C ALA A 70 7.41 -27.94 -3.71
N ASN A 71 8.33 -28.78 -4.23
CA ASN A 71 8.36 -30.23 -4.10
C ASN A 71 7.24 -30.97 -4.83
N PHE A 72 6.78 -30.42 -5.97
CA PHE A 72 5.80 -31.05 -6.86
C PHE A 72 6.44 -31.64 -8.10
N SER A 73 5.74 -32.59 -8.75
CA SER A 73 6.23 -33.36 -9.87
C SER A 73 6.07 -32.68 -11.22
N ALA A 74 6.82 -33.14 -12.24
CA ALA A 74 6.64 -32.70 -13.61
C ALA A 74 5.25 -33.09 -14.17
N VAL A 75 4.60 -34.10 -13.63
CA VAL A 75 3.22 -34.49 -13.98
C VAL A 75 2.24 -33.41 -13.57
N ASP A 76 2.41 -32.84 -12.38
CA ASP A 76 1.56 -31.74 -11.89
C ASP A 76 1.72 -30.50 -12.76
N VAL A 77 2.95 -30.19 -13.19
CA VAL A 77 3.23 -29.10 -14.14
C VAL A 77 2.50 -29.33 -15.47
N TYR A 78 2.59 -30.54 -16.02
CA TYR A 78 1.91 -30.89 -17.27
C TYR A 78 0.39 -30.76 -17.16
N GLN A 79 -0.18 -31.26 -16.07
CA GLN A 79 -1.63 -31.23 -15.84
C GLN A 79 -2.16 -29.79 -15.77
N ILE A 80 -1.51 -28.92 -15.00
CA ILE A 80 -1.96 -27.53 -14.87
C ILE A 80 -1.73 -26.73 -16.17
N SER A 81 -0.60 -26.96 -16.86
CA SER A 81 -0.30 -26.29 -18.13
C SER A 81 -1.30 -26.65 -19.24
N SER A 82 -1.82 -27.88 -19.20
CA SER A 82 -2.82 -28.37 -20.15
C SER A 82 -4.26 -27.93 -19.81
N SER A 83 -4.46 -27.24 -18.68
CA SER A 83 -5.76 -26.79 -18.22
C SER A 83 -6.27 -25.56 -18.97
N PRO A 84 -7.58 -25.24 -18.91
CA PRO A 84 -8.08 -23.96 -19.34
C PRO A 84 -7.29 -22.83 -18.67
N LYS A 85 -6.83 -21.84 -19.45
CA LYS A 85 -5.95 -20.75 -18.98
C LYS A 85 -4.55 -21.17 -18.49
N GLY A 86 -4.16 -22.46 -18.56
CA GLY A 86 -2.82 -22.94 -18.17
C GLY A 86 -1.68 -22.25 -18.93
N LYS A 87 -1.95 -21.78 -20.16
CA LYS A 87 -1.00 -20.97 -20.96
C LYS A 87 -0.54 -19.68 -20.26
N LEU A 88 -1.33 -19.14 -19.30
CA LEU A 88 -0.92 -17.97 -18.50
C LEU A 88 0.32 -18.26 -17.68
N LEU A 89 0.50 -19.51 -17.26
CA LEU A 89 1.63 -19.94 -16.45
C LEU A 89 2.92 -20.18 -17.26
N SER A 90 2.85 -20.06 -18.59
CA SER A 90 4.04 -20.17 -19.45
C SER A 90 4.90 -18.91 -19.43
N ASN A 91 4.32 -17.76 -19.08
CA ASN A 91 5.00 -16.47 -19.05
C ASN A 91 4.85 -15.86 -17.64
N LEU A 92 5.70 -16.29 -16.73
CA LEU A 92 5.78 -15.78 -15.38
C LEU A 92 6.80 -14.64 -15.32
N TYR A 93 6.48 -13.58 -14.57
CA TYR A 93 7.34 -12.42 -14.42
C TYR A 93 7.82 -12.27 -12.97
N PRO A 94 9.06 -11.79 -12.74
CA PRO A 94 9.57 -11.50 -11.41
C PRO A 94 8.61 -10.58 -10.62
N GLY A 95 8.34 -10.95 -9.37
CA GLY A 95 7.41 -10.25 -8.50
C GLY A 95 6.01 -10.88 -8.42
N GLU A 96 5.64 -11.73 -9.37
CA GLU A 96 4.44 -12.56 -9.29
C GLU A 96 4.64 -13.71 -8.29
N SER A 97 3.58 -14.39 -7.90
CA SER A 97 3.68 -15.53 -6.98
C SER A 97 2.68 -16.62 -7.26
N LEU A 98 3.08 -17.87 -6.95
CA LEU A 98 2.21 -19.02 -6.93
C LEU A 98 2.01 -19.50 -5.49
N HIS A 99 0.76 -19.75 -5.13
CA HIS A 99 0.40 -20.35 -3.86
C HIS A 99 -0.14 -21.73 -4.12
N PHE A 100 0.45 -22.72 -3.50
CA PHE A 100 0.10 -24.14 -3.63
C PHE A 100 -0.66 -24.57 -2.41
N GLY A 101 -1.89 -25.03 -2.60
CA GLY A 101 -2.76 -25.57 -1.56
C GLY A 101 -2.78 -27.09 -1.62
N THR A 102 -2.30 -27.75 -0.57
CA THR A 102 -2.31 -29.22 -0.44
C THR A 102 -3.31 -29.66 0.63
N ASP A 103 -3.82 -30.85 0.48
CA ASP A 103 -4.65 -31.50 1.51
C ASP A 103 -3.79 -32.19 2.58
N GLU A 104 -4.44 -32.90 3.51
CA GLU A 104 -3.80 -33.64 4.59
C GLU A 104 -2.89 -34.80 4.11
N SER A 105 -3.07 -35.24 2.86
CA SER A 105 -2.24 -36.26 2.21
C SER A 105 -1.07 -35.63 1.40
N ASP A 106 -0.84 -34.32 1.54
CA ASP A 106 0.15 -33.54 0.79
C ASP A 106 -0.11 -33.54 -0.73
N GLU A 107 -1.36 -33.88 -1.15
CA GLU A 107 -1.75 -33.84 -2.55
C GLU A 107 -2.17 -32.44 -2.97
N LEU A 108 -1.63 -31.94 -4.10
CA LEU A 108 -1.93 -30.60 -4.63
C LEU A 108 -3.39 -30.51 -5.08
N ARG A 109 -4.16 -29.65 -4.43
CA ARG A 109 -5.59 -29.43 -4.69
C ARG A 109 -5.87 -28.12 -5.41
N GLU A 110 -5.17 -27.07 -5.01
CA GLU A 110 -5.36 -25.75 -5.60
C GLU A 110 -4.03 -25.06 -5.89
N VAL A 111 -4.00 -24.24 -6.94
CA VAL A 111 -2.90 -23.35 -7.24
C VAL A 111 -3.46 -21.97 -7.52
N HIS A 112 -3.05 -20.99 -6.71
CA HIS A 112 -3.40 -19.60 -6.93
C HIS A 112 -2.21 -18.87 -7.57
N TYR A 113 -2.40 -18.40 -8.79
CA TYR A 113 -1.44 -17.55 -9.47
C TYR A 113 -1.79 -16.08 -9.23
N ALA A 114 -1.07 -15.43 -8.34
CA ALA A 114 -1.19 -13.99 -8.08
C ALA A 114 -0.33 -13.24 -9.12
N LYS A 115 -0.98 -12.79 -10.18
CA LYS A 115 -0.37 -12.03 -11.26
C LYS A 115 -0.10 -10.59 -10.86
N SER A 116 -0.96 -10.04 -10.00
CA SER A 116 -0.81 -8.72 -9.39
C SER A 116 -1.53 -8.68 -8.03
N LEU A 117 -1.45 -7.55 -7.33
CA LEU A 117 -2.21 -7.34 -6.10
C LEU A 117 -3.73 -7.44 -6.29
N LEU A 118 -4.21 -7.20 -7.51
CA LEU A 118 -5.64 -7.15 -7.83
C LEU A 118 -6.12 -8.33 -8.70
N GLU A 119 -5.21 -9.08 -9.32
CA GLU A 119 -5.57 -10.17 -10.23
C GLU A 119 -4.97 -11.49 -9.78
N THR A 120 -5.84 -12.46 -9.46
CA THR A 120 -5.46 -13.83 -9.10
C THR A 120 -6.21 -14.82 -9.98
N HIS A 121 -5.49 -15.81 -10.51
CA HIS A 121 -6.06 -16.95 -11.20
C HIS A 121 -6.00 -18.16 -10.27
N ILE A 122 -7.15 -18.80 -10.06
CA ILE A 122 -7.31 -19.97 -9.18
C ILE A 122 -7.50 -21.18 -10.05
N PHE A 123 -6.62 -22.16 -9.88
CA PHE A 123 -6.68 -23.46 -10.53
C PHE A 123 -7.06 -24.49 -9.49
N THR A 124 -8.22 -25.11 -9.64
CA THR A 124 -8.72 -26.15 -8.72
C THR A 124 -8.65 -27.51 -9.40
N ARG A 125 -8.01 -28.47 -8.76
CA ARG A 125 -7.84 -29.84 -9.26
C ARG A 125 -9.14 -30.63 -9.16
N GLN A 126 -9.49 -31.25 -10.28
CA GLN A 126 -10.63 -32.18 -10.39
C GLN A 126 -10.12 -33.49 -11.01
N GLY A 127 -9.69 -34.39 -10.17
CA GLY A 127 -9.02 -35.64 -10.58
C GLY A 127 -7.66 -35.34 -11.25
N THR A 128 -7.52 -35.61 -12.54
CA THR A 128 -6.31 -35.35 -13.32
C THR A 128 -6.34 -34.03 -14.09
N ARG A 129 -7.41 -33.26 -13.98
CA ARG A 129 -7.60 -31.99 -14.70
C ARG A 129 -7.70 -30.84 -13.70
N TYR A 130 -7.47 -29.62 -14.21
CA TYR A 130 -7.70 -28.38 -13.47
C TYR A 130 -8.80 -27.57 -14.13
N THR A 131 -9.68 -26.99 -13.34
CA THR A 131 -10.52 -25.85 -13.73
C THR A 131 -9.81 -24.55 -13.40
N ALA A 132 -10.16 -23.45 -14.09
CA ALA A 132 -9.50 -22.17 -13.85
C ALA A 132 -10.51 -21.03 -13.75
N GLU A 133 -10.46 -20.33 -12.63
CA GLU A 133 -11.23 -19.13 -12.35
C GLU A 133 -10.32 -17.91 -12.32
N LYS A 134 -10.83 -16.74 -12.74
CA LYS A 134 -10.16 -15.46 -12.57
C LYS A 134 -10.87 -14.68 -11.46
N ARG A 135 -10.12 -14.25 -10.46
CA ARG A 135 -10.61 -13.39 -9.39
C ARG A 135 -9.96 -12.03 -9.48
N LEU A 136 -10.79 -10.99 -9.54
CA LEU A 136 -10.36 -9.60 -9.48
C LEU A 136 -10.75 -9.03 -8.11
N ARG A 137 -9.82 -8.32 -7.49
CA ARG A 137 -10.08 -7.49 -6.31
C ARG A 137 -10.32 -6.05 -6.77
N GLU A 138 -11.30 -5.41 -6.20
CA GLU A 138 -11.46 -3.97 -6.37
C GLU A 138 -10.39 -3.26 -5.52
N PRO A 139 -9.68 -2.26 -6.10
CA PRO A 139 -8.71 -1.50 -5.33
C PRO A 139 -9.42 -0.64 -4.28
N GLU A 140 -8.92 -0.67 -3.07
CA GLU A 140 -9.29 0.31 -2.05
C GLU A 140 -8.52 1.61 -2.32
N ILE A 141 -9.25 2.73 -2.42
CA ILE A 141 -8.65 4.05 -2.62
C ILE A 141 -8.46 4.69 -1.25
N LEU A 142 -7.22 4.82 -0.82
CA LEU A 142 -6.87 5.55 0.39
C LEU A 142 -6.41 6.96 0.01
N LEU A 143 -7.10 7.95 0.56
CA LEU A 143 -6.69 9.34 0.43
C LEU A 143 -5.68 9.68 1.53
N ALA A 144 -4.54 10.23 1.15
CA ALA A 144 -3.53 10.70 2.07
C ALA A 144 -3.18 12.15 1.76
N TYR A 145 -3.06 12.95 2.81
CA TYR A 145 -2.63 14.34 2.73
C TYR A 145 -1.21 14.47 3.30
N ARG A 146 -0.40 15.29 2.63
CA ARG A 146 0.93 15.69 3.11
C ARG A 146 1.11 17.17 2.83
N GLU A 147 1.77 17.83 3.73
CA GLU A 147 2.13 19.24 3.63
C GLU A 147 3.61 19.40 3.93
N GLY A 148 4.27 20.31 3.24
CA GLY A 148 5.68 20.59 3.44
C GLY A 148 6.00 22.03 3.09
N VAL A 149 6.84 22.65 3.93
CA VAL A 149 7.33 24.02 3.68
C VAL A 149 8.63 23.94 2.88
N ILE A 150 8.70 24.73 1.81
CA ILE A 150 9.92 24.87 1.00
C ILE A 150 11.01 25.54 1.85
N GLN A 151 12.15 24.89 1.94
CA GLN A 151 13.35 25.44 2.58
C GLN A 151 14.49 25.60 1.56
N ASP A 152 14.60 24.62 0.65
CA ASP A 152 15.66 24.55 -0.36
C ASP A 152 15.08 24.33 -1.75
N SER A 153 14.40 23.20 -1.96
CA SER A 153 13.81 22.77 -3.22
C SER A 153 12.56 21.95 -3.01
N LEU A 154 11.72 21.83 -4.04
CA LEU A 154 10.56 20.95 -4.04
C LEU A 154 10.95 19.53 -3.63
N TYR A 155 12.04 18.99 -4.21
CA TYR A 155 12.46 17.62 -3.95
C TYR A 155 12.81 17.39 -2.47
N LEU A 156 13.69 18.23 -1.89
CA LEU A 156 14.12 18.07 -0.50
C LEU A 156 12.97 18.33 0.47
N SER A 157 12.10 19.27 0.18
CA SER A 157 10.91 19.54 1.02
C SER A 157 9.90 18.41 0.95
N GLY A 158 9.66 17.84 -0.22
CA GLY A 158 8.85 16.63 -0.39
C GLY A 158 9.43 15.43 0.36
N LYS A 159 10.74 15.24 0.33
CA LYS A 159 11.41 14.18 1.13
C LYS A 159 11.20 14.38 2.63
N ARG A 160 11.31 15.62 3.13
CA ARG A 160 11.03 15.94 4.55
C ARG A 160 9.57 15.69 4.93
N ALA A 161 8.65 15.91 4.00
CA ALA A 161 7.22 15.59 4.15
C ALA A 161 6.90 14.09 3.97
N ASN A 162 7.91 13.22 3.85
CA ASN A 162 7.77 11.78 3.62
C ASN A 162 7.02 11.42 2.33
N LEU A 163 7.17 12.23 1.28
CA LEU A 163 6.68 11.87 -0.04
C LEU A 163 7.66 10.91 -0.73
N PRO A 164 7.16 9.85 -1.40
CA PRO A 164 7.99 9.01 -2.26
C PRO A 164 8.59 9.81 -3.42
N ASP A 165 9.82 9.47 -3.83
CA ASP A 165 10.52 10.14 -4.93
C ASP A 165 9.69 10.19 -6.21
N LYS A 166 9.03 9.08 -6.54
CA LYS A 166 8.14 8.98 -7.70
C LYS A 166 7.05 10.05 -7.67
N LEU A 167 6.43 10.27 -6.50
CA LEU A 167 5.34 11.23 -6.37
C LEU A 167 5.84 12.68 -6.46
N ILE A 168 7.01 12.96 -5.89
CA ILE A 168 7.64 14.29 -6.01
C ILE A 168 7.96 14.61 -7.47
N MET A 169 8.52 13.64 -8.21
CA MET A 169 8.84 13.82 -9.63
C MET A 169 7.56 13.92 -10.48
N GLU A 170 6.51 13.21 -10.13
CA GLU A 170 5.22 13.30 -10.81
C GLU A 170 4.57 14.67 -10.61
N MET A 171 4.62 15.23 -9.41
CA MET A 171 4.21 16.61 -9.13
C MET A 171 4.98 17.60 -10.00
N ALA A 172 6.30 17.47 -10.05
CA ALA A 172 7.14 18.34 -10.89
C ALA A 172 6.77 18.23 -12.38
N ASN A 173 6.44 17.04 -12.86
CA ASN A 173 6.00 16.85 -14.24
C ASN A 173 4.62 17.44 -14.53
N ILE A 174 3.68 17.30 -13.60
CA ILE A 174 2.30 17.81 -13.77
C ILE A 174 2.30 19.35 -13.80
N PHE A 175 3.01 19.97 -12.86
CA PHE A 175 2.99 21.42 -12.68
C PHE A 175 4.13 22.16 -13.39
N GLY A 176 5.10 21.46 -13.97
CA GLY A 176 6.29 22.05 -14.61
C GLY A 176 6.02 22.91 -15.86
N TRP A 177 4.77 22.90 -16.37
CA TRP A 177 4.34 23.81 -17.44
C TRP A 177 3.89 25.17 -16.90
N ASP A 178 3.41 25.22 -15.66
CA ASP A 178 2.86 26.41 -15.01
C ASP A 178 3.81 26.99 -13.96
N ILE A 179 4.67 26.15 -13.35
CA ILE A 179 5.58 26.52 -12.26
C ILE A 179 7.01 26.13 -12.64
N ASP A 180 7.90 27.11 -12.67
CA ASP A 180 9.34 26.86 -12.74
C ASP A 180 9.86 26.58 -11.31
N PHE A 181 10.02 25.32 -10.98
CA PHE A 181 10.47 24.88 -9.66
C PHE A 181 11.90 25.30 -9.30
N VAL A 182 12.62 25.96 -10.21
CA VAL A 182 13.95 26.54 -9.95
C VAL A 182 13.84 28.01 -9.60
N PHE A 183 12.93 28.76 -10.25
CA PHE A 183 12.85 30.19 -10.14
C PHE A 183 11.61 30.73 -9.44
N ASP A 184 10.50 30.00 -9.46
CA ASP A 184 9.22 30.48 -8.93
C ASP A 184 9.00 30.13 -7.45
N ILE A 185 9.55 29.01 -6.98
CA ILE A 185 9.39 28.59 -5.59
C ILE A 185 10.45 29.21 -4.68
N ARG A 186 10.05 29.55 -3.45
CA ARG A 186 10.91 30.25 -2.47
C ARG A 186 10.82 29.62 -1.09
N PRO A 187 11.86 29.79 -0.26
CA PRO A 187 11.77 29.41 1.16
C PRO A 187 10.58 30.08 1.82
N GLY A 188 9.73 29.27 2.46
CA GLY A 188 8.50 29.70 3.12
C GLY A 188 7.22 29.34 2.35
N ASP A 189 7.28 28.98 1.08
CA ASP A 189 6.13 28.48 0.33
C ASP A 189 5.73 27.08 0.82
N SER A 190 4.44 26.73 0.69
CA SER A 190 3.88 25.44 1.12
C SER A 190 2.86 24.89 0.11
#